data_e6c1d40fd721c34b29299441e985e1eb
#
_entry.id   e6c1d40fd721c34b29299441e985e1eb
#
_cell.length_a   1.000
_cell.length_b   1.000
_cell.length_c   1.000
_cell.angle_alpha   90.00
_cell.angle_beta   90.00
_cell.angle_gamma   90.00
#
_symmetry.space_group_name_H-M   'P 1'
#
loop_
_entity.id
_entity.type
_entity.pdbx_description
1 polymer ?
#
loop_
_entity_poly.entity_id
_entity_poly.type
_entity_poly.pdbx_seq_one_letter_code
_entity_poly.pdbx_strand_id
1 'polypeptide(L)'
;MALTKIGDAGMPAGSVLQIQSSVSTAASTISSQTYADIPSMTATITPLATSSKILIQVSFGLLCGSSTGTGCLMILLRGSTQIGNGSGADTHDVFMQNYDGANSVFHQANHMFVDSPNSTSAITYKMQWALTGSGE
;
A
#
# COMPACT_ATOMS: atom_id res chain seq x y z
N MET A 1 -30.21 -21.67 -10.61
CA MET A 1 -30.65 -20.85 -9.46
C MET A 1 -30.00 -19.47 -9.63
N ALA A 2 -30.80 -18.42 -9.85
CA ALA A 2 -30.24 -17.05 -10.00
C ALA A 2 -29.88 -16.55 -8.62
N LEU A 3 -28.61 -16.13 -8.42
CA LEU A 3 -28.19 -15.42 -7.22
C LEU A 3 -28.84 -14.05 -7.21
N THR A 4 -29.76 -13.82 -6.28
CA THR A 4 -30.35 -12.48 -6.08
C THR A 4 -29.25 -11.59 -5.51
N LYS A 5 -28.83 -10.61 -6.30
CA LYS A 5 -27.92 -9.56 -5.82
C LYS A 5 -28.66 -8.74 -4.76
N ILE A 6 -28.18 -8.77 -3.52
CA ILE A 6 -28.68 -7.88 -2.48
C ILE A 6 -28.24 -6.47 -2.87
N GLY A 7 -29.19 -5.56 -3.09
CA GLY A 7 -28.89 -4.15 -3.33
C GLY A 7 -28.29 -3.49 -2.09
N ASP A 8 -27.53 -2.41 -2.28
CA ASP A 8 -26.82 -1.71 -1.20
C ASP A 8 -27.74 -1.25 -0.06
N ALA A 9 -29.01 -0.98 -0.37
CA ALA A 9 -30.04 -0.62 0.62
C ALA A 9 -30.45 -1.76 1.58
N GLY A 10 -30.11 -3.01 1.25
CA GLY A 10 -30.38 -4.20 2.09
C GLY A 10 -29.22 -4.61 3.00
N MET A 11 -28.09 -3.92 2.93
CA MET A 11 -26.91 -4.25 3.74
C MET A 11 -26.91 -3.43 5.05
N PRO A 12 -26.66 -4.06 6.20
CA PRO A 12 -26.50 -3.35 7.46
C PRO A 12 -25.38 -2.31 7.39
N ALA A 13 -25.50 -1.22 8.17
CA ALA A 13 -24.44 -0.23 8.30
C ALA A 13 -23.15 -0.90 8.77
N GLY A 14 -22.02 -0.57 8.14
CA GLY A 14 -20.71 -1.18 8.43
C GLY A 14 -20.39 -2.44 7.64
N SER A 15 -21.29 -2.88 6.74
CA SER A 15 -20.99 -4.01 5.85
C SER A 15 -19.89 -3.69 4.84
N VAL A 16 -19.10 -4.72 4.52
CA VAL A 16 -18.16 -4.64 3.39
C VAL A 16 -18.94 -4.80 2.09
N LEU A 17 -19.00 -3.73 1.30
CA LEU A 17 -19.81 -3.67 0.07
C LEU A 17 -19.02 -4.09 -1.18
N GLN A 18 -17.70 -3.96 -1.16
CA GLN A 18 -16.84 -4.26 -2.29
C GLN A 18 -15.44 -4.68 -1.82
N ILE A 19 -14.85 -5.64 -2.51
CA ILE A 19 -13.45 -6.05 -2.32
C ILE A 19 -12.76 -6.01 -3.68
N GLN A 20 -11.57 -5.42 -3.70
CA GLN A 20 -10.63 -5.47 -4.81
C GLN A 20 -9.31 -6.01 -4.29
N SER A 21 -8.67 -6.89 -5.03
CA SER A 21 -7.39 -7.47 -4.63
C SER A 21 -6.43 -7.52 -5.80
N SER A 22 -5.15 -7.45 -5.48
CA SER A 22 -4.06 -7.66 -6.41
C SER A 22 -3.02 -8.54 -5.74
N VAL A 23 -2.52 -9.52 -6.46
CA VAL A 23 -1.52 -10.48 -5.96
C VAL A 23 -0.35 -10.53 -6.94
N SER A 24 0.86 -10.43 -6.41
CA SER A 24 2.09 -10.69 -7.17
C SER A 24 2.79 -11.91 -6.59
N THR A 25 3.10 -12.87 -7.45
CA THR A 25 3.91 -14.05 -7.11
C THR A 25 5.33 -13.95 -7.67
N ALA A 26 5.60 -12.92 -8.47
CA ALA A 26 6.91 -12.67 -9.03
C ALA A 26 7.78 -11.89 -8.05
N ALA A 27 9.03 -12.32 -7.88
CA ALA A 27 10.03 -11.51 -7.18
C ALA A 27 10.37 -10.28 -8.03
N SER A 28 10.55 -9.15 -7.36
CA SER A 28 11.01 -7.90 -7.98
C SER A 28 12.09 -7.27 -7.10
N THR A 29 12.96 -6.48 -7.73
CA THR A 29 14.09 -5.83 -7.07
C THR A 29 14.10 -4.34 -7.38
N ILE A 30 14.64 -3.55 -6.45
CA ILE A 30 14.93 -2.13 -6.65
C ILE A 30 16.37 -1.85 -6.25
N SER A 31 17.02 -0.98 -7.01
CA SER A 31 18.38 -0.48 -6.74
C SER A 31 18.44 1.04 -6.79
N SER A 32 17.30 1.73 -6.79
CA SER A 32 17.18 3.18 -6.96
C SER A 32 16.69 3.85 -5.66
N GLN A 33 17.20 5.03 -5.38
CA GLN A 33 16.69 5.93 -4.35
C GLN A 33 15.46 6.73 -4.82
N THR A 34 15.10 6.62 -6.10
CA THR A 34 13.88 7.23 -6.63
C THR A 34 12.74 6.23 -6.52
N TYR A 35 11.59 6.67 -6.01
CA TYR A 35 10.41 5.85 -5.89
C TYR A 35 9.95 5.30 -7.24
N ALA A 36 9.71 4.00 -7.29
CA ALA A 36 9.19 3.28 -8.44
C ALA A 36 8.00 2.41 -8.02
N ASP A 37 7.08 2.17 -8.95
CA ASP A 37 5.93 1.30 -8.67
C ASP A 37 6.39 -0.13 -8.37
N ILE A 38 5.86 -0.72 -7.31
CA ILE A 38 6.04 -2.15 -7.04
C ILE A 38 5.14 -2.92 -8.02
N PRO A 39 5.72 -3.82 -8.85
CA PRO A 39 4.95 -4.54 -9.84
C PRO A 39 3.75 -5.28 -9.24
N SER A 40 2.58 -5.15 -9.86
CA SER A 40 1.32 -5.77 -9.44
C SER A 40 0.79 -5.38 -8.06
N MET A 41 1.39 -4.42 -7.35
CA MET A 41 0.83 -3.89 -6.10
C MET A 41 -0.03 -2.65 -6.36
N THR A 42 -1.09 -2.88 -7.12
CA THR A 42 -2.06 -1.84 -7.50
C THR A 42 -3.47 -2.43 -7.52
N ALA A 43 -4.44 -1.69 -7.03
CA ALA A 43 -5.85 -2.04 -7.10
C ALA A 43 -6.70 -0.80 -7.37
N THR A 44 -7.74 -0.96 -8.18
CA THR A 44 -8.68 0.12 -8.47
C THR A 44 -10.05 -0.22 -7.92
N ILE A 45 -10.64 0.70 -7.17
CA ILE A 45 -11.97 0.56 -6.58
C ILE A 45 -12.81 1.79 -6.92
N THR A 46 -14.11 1.60 -7.12
CA THR A 46 -15.07 2.68 -7.32
C THR A 46 -16.01 2.74 -6.12
N PRO A 47 -15.85 3.70 -5.20
CA PRO A 47 -16.70 3.79 -4.02
C PRO A 47 -18.16 4.08 -4.41
N LEU A 48 -19.10 3.49 -3.67
CA LEU A 48 -20.53 3.65 -3.94
C LEU A 48 -21.10 4.96 -3.42
N ALA A 49 -20.45 5.56 -2.43
CA ALA A 49 -20.83 6.85 -1.85
C ALA A 49 -19.59 7.66 -1.47
N THR A 50 -19.73 8.98 -1.42
CA THR A 50 -18.65 9.88 -0.96
C THR A 50 -18.27 9.63 0.51
N SER A 51 -19.18 9.09 1.31
CA SER A 51 -18.94 8.71 2.71
C SER A 51 -18.26 7.33 2.86
N SER A 52 -18.04 6.60 1.78
CA SER A 52 -17.38 5.28 1.82
C SER A 52 -16.00 5.37 2.42
N LYS A 53 -15.65 4.37 3.24
CA LYS A 53 -14.31 4.14 3.77
C LYS A 53 -13.66 3.00 3.00
N ILE A 54 -12.39 3.14 2.69
CA ILE A 54 -11.59 2.12 1.99
C ILE A 54 -10.55 1.59 2.97
N LEU A 55 -10.68 0.32 3.34
CA LEU A 55 -9.63 -0.38 4.08
C LEU A 55 -8.61 -0.91 3.07
N ILE A 56 -7.40 -0.41 3.17
CA ILE A 56 -6.25 -0.90 2.40
C ILE A 56 -5.46 -1.82 3.34
N GLN A 57 -5.29 -3.07 2.91
CA GLN A 57 -4.46 -4.04 3.60
C GLN A 57 -3.36 -4.51 2.64
N VAL A 58 -2.12 -4.42 3.08
CA VAL A 58 -0.93 -4.80 2.32
C VAL A 58 -0.16 -5.86 3.11
N SER A 59 0.22 -6.94 2.45
CA SER A 59 1.02 -8.02 3.04
C SER A 59 2.05 -8.49 2.01
N PHE A 60 3.32 -8.52 2.40
CA PHE A 60 4.41 -9.00 1.53
C PHE A 60 5.63 -9.41 2.31
N GLY A 61 6.47 -10.24 1.67
CA GLY A 61 7.83 -10.51 2.12
C GLY A 61 8.81 -9.54 1.48
N LEU A 62 9.72 -9.02 2.27
CA LEU A 62 10.75 -8.08 1.82
C LEU A 62 12.11 -8.59 2.24
N LEU A 63 13.03 -8.69 1.29
CA LEU A 63 14.45 -8.88 1.55
C LEU A 63 15.14 -7.53 1.35
N CYS A 64 15.54 -6.88 2.43
CA CYS A 64 16.36 -5.69 2.35
C CYS A 64 17.84 -6.04 2.21
N GLY A 65 18.48 -5.28 1.35
CA GLY A 65 19.78 -5.38 0.73
C GLY A 65 20.97 -5.95 1.48
N SER A 66 22.05 -6.10 0.76
CA SER A 66 23.29 -6.74 1.18
C SER A 66 24.39 -5.75 1.59
N SER A 67 24.12 -4.47 1.65
CA SER A 67 25.13 -3.46 2.03
C SER A 67 24.73 -2.72 3.30
N THR A 68 25.75 -2.50 4.14
CA THR A 68 25.61 -1.74 5.38
C THR A 68 24.96 -0.38 5.13
N GLY A 69 23.91 -0.08 5.85
CA GLY A 69 23.25 1.22 5.80
C GLY A 69 22.22 1.39 4.68
N THR A 70 21.75 0.30 4.06
CA THR A 70 20.70 0.40 3.03
C THR A 70 19.38 -0.09 3.59
N GLY A 71 18.39 0.76 3.60
CA GLY A 71 17.01 0.43 3.95
C GLY A 71 16.11 0.44 2.73
N CYS A 72 14.89 -0.04 2.91
CA CYS A 72 13.82 0.06 1.91
C CYS A 72 12.70 0.93 2.45
N LEU A 73 12.33 1.92 1.67
CA LEU A 73 11.24 2.85 1.94
C LEU A 73 10.06 2.46 1.07
N MET A 74 8.86 2.50 1.63
CA MET A 74 7.63 2.23 0.89
C MET A 74 6.59 3.29 1.17
N ILE A 75 5.91 3.72 0.11
CA ILE A 75 4.82 4.68 0.17
C ILE A 75 3.55 4.10 -0.43
N LEU A 76 2.42 4.48 0.14
CA LEU A 76 1.09 4.20 -0.39
C LEU A 76 0.58 5.43 -1.13
N LEU A 77 0.13 5.24 -2.34
CA LEU A 77 -0.44 6.30 -3.16
C LEU A 77 -1.93 6.06 -3.42
N ARG A 78 -2.71 7.13 -3.34
CA ARG A 78 -4.04 7.26 -3.91
C ARG A 78 -3.94 8.09 -5.19
N GLY A 79 -3.98 7.44 -6.34
CA GLY A 79 -3.62 8.09 -7.62
C GLY A 79 -2.16 8.52 -7.61
N SER A 80 -1.93 9.83 -7.56
CA SER A 80 -0.58 10.45 -7.43
C SER A 80 -0.32 11.03 -6.04
N THR A 81 -1.27 10.96 -5.12
CA THR A 81 -1.16 11.54 -3.78
C THR A 81 -0.70 10.49 -2.79
N GLN A 82 0.37 10.75 -2.07
CA GLN A 82 0.81 9.91 -0.97
C GLN A 82 -0.16 10.01 0.21
N ILE A 83 -0.49 8.85 0.80
CA ILE A 83 -1.40 8.73 1.94
C ILE A 83 -0.86 7.72 2.96
N GLY A 84 -1.42 7.74 4.17
CA GLY A 84 -1.11 6.74 5.19
C GLY A 84 0.28 6.91 5.83
N ASN A 85 0.95 8.00 5.56
CA ASN A 85 2.22 8.35 6.19
C ASN A 85 1.98 9.03 7.55
N GLY A 86 2.92 8.85 8.46
CA GLY A 86 2.95 9.59 9.73
C GLY A 86 3.29 11.06 9.49
N SER A 87 2.83 11.95 10.35
CA SER A 87 3.28 13.34 10.40
C SER A 87 4.34 13.45 11.49
N GLY A 88 5.57 13.05 11.20
CA GLY A 88 6.70 13.12 12.13
C GLY A 88 7.76 14.10 11.65
N ALA A 89 8.68 14.47 12.55
CA ALA A 89 9.84 15.31 12.23
C ALA A 89 10.96 14.52 11.52
N ASP A 90 10.75 13.23 11.27
CA ASP A 90 11.71 12.39 10.57
C ASP A 90 11.67 12.62 9.07
N THR A 91 12.83 12.57 8.45
CA THR A 91 13.05 12.80 7.02
C THR A 91 12.41 11.76 6.10
N HIS A 92 11.83 10.69 6.68
CA HIS A 92 11.20 9.59 5.96
C HIS A 92 9.69 9.54 6.23
N ASP A 93 8.97 10.36 5.50
CA ASP A 93 7.50 10.40 5.54
C ASP A 93 6.95 9.24 4.69
N VAL A 94 7.02 8.01 5.23
CA VAL A 94 6.74 6.77 4.52
C VAL A 94 5.64 5.95 5.17
N PHE A 95 4.95 5.14 4.38
CA PHE A 95 3.97 4.17 4.84
C PHE A 95 4.63 3.03 5.64
N MET A 96 5.82 2.64 5.21
CA MET A 96 6.63 1.64 5.87
C MET A 96 8.10 1.83 5.53
N GLN A 97 8.96 1.60 6.52
CA GLN A 97 10.41 1.60 6.37
C GLN A 97 10.98 0.32 6.96
N ASN A 98 11.96 -0.23 6.29
CA ASN A 98 12.84 -1.24 6.83
C ASN A 98 14.29 -0.80 6.65
N TYR A 99 15.04 -0.86 7.73
CA TYR A 99 16.45 -0.52 7.75
C TYR A 99 17.24 -1.65 8.40
N ASP A 100 18.24 -2.15 7.71
CA ASP A 100 19.14 -3.16 8.25
C ASP A 100 20.60 -2.71 8.14
N GLY A 101 21.29 -2.76 9.28
CA GLY A 101 22.63 -2.17 9.40
C GLY A 101 23.77 -3.04 8.85
N ALA A 102 23.58 -4.32 8.48
CA ALA A 102 24.74 -5.16 8.21
C ALA A 102 24.53 -6.40 7.32
N ASN A 103 23.32 -6.91 7.15
CA ASN A 103 23.09 -8.19 6.45
C ASN A 103 21.76 -8.21 5.73
N SER A 104 21.64 -9.09 4.73
CA SER A 104 20.34 -9.34 4.09
C SER A 104 19.40 -9.97 5.10
N VAL A 105 18.38 -9.23 5.54
CA VAL A 105 17.36 -9.72 6.46
C VAL A 105 16.03 -9.78 5.74
N PHE A 106 15.35 -10.91 5.92
CA PHE A 106 14.02 -11.13 5.41
C PHE A 106 13.00 -10.64 6.42
N HIS A 107 12.14 -9.73 6.01
CA HIS A 107 11.05 -9.21 6.81
C HIS A 107 9.72 -9.55 6.16
N GLN A 108 8.76 -9.95 6.98
CA GLN A 108 7.37 -10.00 6.57
C GLN A 108 6.68 -8.72 7.04
N ALA A 109 6.10 -8.01 6.12
CA ALA A 109 5.42 -6.76 6.37
C ALA A 109 3.92 -6.91 6.16
N ASN A 110 3.15 -6.46 7.16
CA ASN A 110 1.71 -6.35 7.10
C ASN A 110 1.32 -4.96 7.58
N HIS A 111 0.57 -4.24 6.77
CA HIS A 111 0.12 -2.90 7.14
C HIS A 111 -1.32 -2.69 6.72
N MET A 112 -2.05 -1.90 7.51
CA MET A 112 -3.44 -1.54 7.24
C MET A 112 -3.63 -0.03 7.38
N PHE A 113 -4.41 0.53 6.47
CA PHE A 113 -4.78 1.93 6.48
C PHE A 113 -6.23 2.10 6.06
N VAL A 114 -6.95 3.03 6.70
CA VAL A 114 -8.32 3.38 6.32
C VAL A 114 -8.34 4.75 5.68
N ASP A 115 -8.62 4.79 4.39
CA ASP A 115 -8.77 6.03 3.63
C ASP A 115 -10.23 6.50 3.58
N SER A 116 -10.40 7.81 3.45
CA SER A 116 -11.67 8.51 3.25
C SER A 116 -11.57 9.35 1.98
N PRO A 117 -11.75 8.77 0.80
CA PRO A 117 -11.45 9.46 -0.45
C PRO A 117 -12.46 10.56 -0.81
N ASN A 118 -13.62 10.58 -0.18
CA ASN A 118 -14.72 11.51 -0.46
C ASN A 118 -15.09 11.59 -1.94
N SER A 119 -15.11 10.47 -2.63
CA SER A 119 -15.31 10.34 -4.07
C SER A 119 -16.14 9.11 -4.42
N THR A 120 -16.87 9.20 -5.52
CA THR A 120 -17.53 8.06 -6.18
C THR A 120 -16.90 7.73 -7.52
N SER A 121 -15.81 8.39 -7.89
CA SER A 121 -15.04 8.06 -9.08
C SER A 121 -14.11 6.86 -8.81
N ALA A 122 -13.68 6.18 -9.86
CA ALA A 122 -12.68 5.13 -9.77
C ALA A 122 -11.35 5.68 -9.21
N ILE A 123 -10.81 4.99 -8.21
CA ILE A 123 -9.60 5.38 -7.50
C ILE A 123 -8.62 4.22 -7.56
N THR A 124 -7.40 4.50 -8.00
CA THR A 124 -6.32 3.52 -7.99
C THR A 124 -5.43 3.75 -6.78
N TYR A 125 -5.25 2.71 -5.98
CA TYR A 125 -4.26 2.63 -4.92
C TYR A 125 -3.07 1.82 -5.42
N LYS A 126 -1.86 2.27 -5.09
CA LYS A 126 -0.63 1.56 -5.47
C LYS A 126 0.47 1.77 -4.44
N MET A 127 1.39 0.81 -4.38
CA MET A 127 2.60 0.92 -3.59
C MET A 127 3.78 1.28 -4.47
N GLN A 128 4.63 2.17 -3.94
CA GLN A 128 5.95 2.44 -4.50
C GLN A 128 7.03 2.14 -3.47
N TRP A 129 8.22 1.88 -3.93
CA TRP A 129 9.40 1.66 -3.11
C TRP A 129 10.60 2.43 -3.61
N ALA A 130 11.55 2.64 -2.70
CA ALA A 130 12.87 3.21 -2.98
C ALA A 130 13.87 2.65 -1.97
N LEU A 131 15.17 2.76 -2.26
CA LEU A 131 16.22 2.54 -1.27
C LEU A 131 16.52 3.83 -0.52
N THR A 132 16.91 3.70 0.76
CA THR A 132 17.57 4.80 1.47
C THR A 132 18.95 5.04 0.89
N GLY A 133 19.47 6.27 0.99
CA GLY A 133 20.88 6.55 0.72
C GLY A 133 21.79 5.86 1.74
N SER A 134 23.00 5.50 1.32
CA SER A 134 24.04 5.08 2.25
C SER A 134 24.46 6.27 3.10
N GLY A 135 24.10 6.28 4.39
CA GLY A 135 24.52 7.31 5.35
C GLY A 135 23.41 8.16 5.97
N GLU A 136 22.12 7.79 5.76
CA GLU A 136 21.00 8.39 6.50
C GLU A 136 20.46 7.44 7.55
#